data_76d82d79ed3ee5b2988445fcd05e07d8
#
_entry.id   76d82d79ed3ee5b2988445fcd05e07d8
#
_cell.length_a   1.000
_cell.length_b   1.000
_cell.length_c   1.000
_cell.angle_alpha   90.00
_cell.angle_beta   90.00
_cell.angle_gamma   90.00
#
_symmetry.space_group_name_H-M   'P 1'
#
loop_
_entity.id
_entity.type
_entity.pdbx_description
1 polymer ?
#
loop_
_entity_poly.entity_id
_entity_poly.type
_entity_poly.pdbx_seq_one_letter_code
_entity_poly.pdbx_strand_id
1 'polypeptide(L)'
;MREQFFVWLIISPEIFVDFLEEKRLLMYNVSNGKFLYSNDKGIYDIVVKMYLPKNLGVIPYEPSLEHTADEAIRKGFFSVRTVSNAIKPISLLPMLSLQKDLERNKDDKYARLGNKLYYLSGLYVSLDCCVTENEMLDRCRNMASRQYPCACYEEKYAYLDYKMLQELISQTIASSVAVIDFICSYRYFLECDVQDFVNLLRNYSFKYRIHIYVEDYALLGKQNVQSLSSCCQFIIYRDSFSPTYANKGKNDMGQEVRSLKLIYDFSDIEDGERMECLPVWLDDNEQMFREKVWTSGKDLMNNPRKMSYLFRNKKLNANFFGILDVSCTGEVRPHGSSSKLGNVNSGYTLLDAVSAEFVENHSWRMTRKDLVNCHSCPFRYVCPPVSACELMRPDLKMCNLNV
;
A
#
# COMPACT_ATOMS: atom_id res chain seq x y z
N MET A 1 58.04 -16.22 -14.87
CA MET A 1 57.11 -15.06 -14.82
C MET A 1 56.43 -15.08 -13.47
N ARG A 2 56.54 -14.02 -12.68
CA ARG A 2 55.75 -13.94 -11.41
C ARG A 2 54.29 -13.71 -11.84
N GLU A 3 53.39 -14.59 -11.41
CA GLU A 3 51.97 -14.38 -11.56
C GLU A 3 51.58 -13.08 -10.86
N GLN A 4 51.03 -12.13 -11.59
CA GLN A 4 50.55 -10.86 -11.05
C GLN A 4 49.11 -11.06 -10.59
N PHE A 5 48.90 -11.00 -9.28
CA PHE A 5 47.56 -11.07 -8.71
C PHE A 5 46.93 -9.70 -8.58
N PHE A 6 45.65 -9.61 -8.97
CA PHE A 6 44.82 -8.42 -8.81
C PHE A 6 43.75 -8.67 -7.77
N VAL A 7 43.58 -7.75 -6.85
CA VAL A 7 42.61 -7.84 -5.78
C VAL A 7 41.49 -6.84 -6.03
N TRP A 8 40.27 -7.33 -5.93
CA TRP A 8 39.08 -6.55 -6.21
C TRP A 8 38.14 -6.52 -5.03
N LEU A 9 37.58 -5.34 -4.73
CA LEU A 9 36.49 -5.14 -3.78
C LEU A 9 35.17 -5.13 -4.54
N ILE A 10 34.21 -5.95 -4.09
CA ILE A 10 32.97 -6.21 -4.79
C ILE A 10 31.81 -6.00 -3.82
N ILE A 11 30.80 -5.21 -4.21
CA ILE A 11 29.53 -5.16 -3.48
C ILE A 11 28.65 -6.32 -3.95
N SER A 12 28.02 -7.02 -3.00
CA SER A 12 27.10 -8.10 -3.33
C SER A 12 25.87 -7.56 -4.07
N PRO A 13 25.37 -8.24 -5.11
CA PRO A 13 24.14 -7.86 -5.82
C PRO A 13 22.89 -7.90 -4.94
N GLU A 14 22.95 -8.55 -3.78
CA GLU A 14 21.86 -8.60 -2.80
C GLU A 14 21.81 -7.36 -1.89
N ILE A 15 22.74 -6.43 -2.06
CA ILE A 15 22.80 -5.22 -1.24
C ILE A 15 22.04 -4.09 -1.92
N PHE A 16 20.95 -3.65 -1.28
CA PHE A 16 20.31 -2.39 -1.58
C PHE A 16 21.10 -1.25 -0.94
N VAL A 17 21.32 -0.18 -1.70
CA VAL A 17 21.98 1.03 -1.19
C VAL A 17 21.02 2.22 -1.32
N ASP A 18 20.85 2.95 -0.23
CA ASP A 18 20.22 4.26 -0.23
C ASP A 18 21.22 5.33 0.22
N PHE A 19 21.43 6.32 -0.67
CA PHE A 19 22.25 7.49 -0.37
C PHE A 19 21.39 8.56 0.29
N LEU A 20 21.79 8.95 1.48
CA LEU A 20 21.15 9.96 2.30
C LEU A 20 21.91 11.28 2.20
N GLU A 21 21.30 12.34 2.69
CA GLU A 21 21.96 13.63 2.82
C GLU A 21 23.18 13.56 3.76
N GLU A 22 24.04 14.58 3.73
CA GLU A 22 25.26 14.68 4.57
C GLU A 22 26.22 13.51 4.40
N LYS A 23 26.28 12.89 3.21
CA LYS A 23 27.14 11.73 2.92
C LYS A 23 26.89 10.52 3.82
N ARG A 24 25.66 10.35 4.28
CA ARG A 24 25.22 9.15 4.98
C ARG A 24 24.70 8.11 3.99
N LEU A 25 24.78 6.86 4.33
CA LEU A 25 24.22 5.78 3.51
C LEU A 25 23.64 4.65 4.37
N LEU A 26 22.65 3.98 3.80
CA LEU A 26 22.18 2.68 4.26
C LEU A 26 22.57 1.61 3.24
N MET A 27 23.24 0.56 3.68
CA MET A 27 23.33 -0.72 2.96
C MET A 27 22.42 -1.72 3.64
N TYR A 28 21.55 -2.38 2.88
CA TYR A 28 20.60 -3.37 3.39
C TYR A 28 20.69 -4.65 2.58
N ASN A 29 20.93 -5.77 3.26
CA ASN A 29 20.99 -7.08 2.62
C ASN A 29 19.59 -7.70 2.55
N VAL A 30 19.08 -7.89 1.33
CA VAL A 30 17.70 -8.36 1.09
C VAL A 30 17.51 -9.85 1.40
N SER A 31 18.60 -10.63 1.52
CA SER A 31 18.53 -12.06 1.80
C SER A 31 18.41 -12.37 3.29
N ASN A 32 18.94 -11.51 4.16
CA ASN A 32 19.00 -11.80 5.60
C ASN A 32 18.53 -10.64 6.50
N GLY A 33 18.12 -9.50 5.93
CA GLY A 33 17.65 -8.34 6.67
C GLY A 33 18.73 -7.54 7.41
N LYS A 34 20.00 -7.95 7.34
CA LYS A 34 21.09 -7.18 7.96
C LYS A 34 21.25 -5.84 7.28
N PHE A 35 21.65 -4.84 8.05
CA PHE A 35 21.91 -3.51 7.52
C PHE A 35 23.18 -2.91 8.10
N LEU A 36 23.76 -1.99 7.37
CA LEU A 36 24.84 -1.10 7.80
C LEU A 36 24.41 0.34 7.49
N TYR A 37 24.15 1.10 8.52
CA TYR A 37 23.96 2.54 8.43
C TYR A 37 25.28 3.21 8.78
N SER A 38 25.77 4.07 7.93
CA SER A 38 27.09 4.72 8.11
C SER A 38 27.03 6.19 7.77
N ASN A 39 27.71 6.98 8.61
CA ASN A 39 28.06 8.37 8.37
C ASN A 39 29.56 8.53 8.04
N ASP A 40 30.28 7.42 7.88
CA ASP A 40 31.69 7.41 7.48
C ASP A 40 31.81 7.83 6.01
N LYS A 41 32.49 8.95 5.79
CA LYS A 41 32.75 9.49 4.47
C LYS A 41 33.53 8.51 3.59
N GLY A 42 34.47 7.73 4.16
CA GLY A 42 35.28 6.76 3.40
C GLY A 42 34.41 5.64 2.83
N ILE A 43 33.50 5.06 3.63
CA ILE A 43 32.55 4.06 3.16
C ILE A 43 31.61 4.66 2.10
N TYR A 44 31.12 5.88 2.33
CA TYR A 44 30.28 6.56 1.36
C TYR A 44 31.00 6.74 0.01
N ASP A 45 32.22 7.25 0.02
CA ASP A 45 33.01 7.49 -1.19
C ASP A 45 33.36 6.17 -1.94
N ILE A 46 33.64 5.07 -1.20
CA ILE A 46 33.82 3.73 -1.76
C ILE A 46 32.55 3.28 -2.51
N VAL A 47 31.39 3.38 -1.87
CA VAL A 47 30.12 2.94 -2.47
C VAL A 47 29.74 3.81 -3.67
N VAL A 48 29.91 5.13 -3.59
CA VAL A 48 29.71 6.03 -4.73
C VAL A 48 30.61 5.62 -5.90
N LYS A 49 31.89 5.34 -5.65
CA LYS A 49 32.84 4.87 -6.68
C LYS A 49 32.38 3.55 -7.29
N MET A 50 31.86 2.61 -6.48
CA MET A 50 31.33 1.33 -6.97
C MET A 50 30.10 1.51 -7.85
N TYR A 51 29.24 2.49 -7.59
CA TYR A 51 28.02 2.76 -8.34
C TYR A 51 28.24 3.57 -9.62
N LEU A 52 29.47 4.04 -9.89
CA LEU A 52 29.78 4.64 -11.19
C LEU A 52 29.55 3.62 -12.33
N PRO A 53 28.97 4.02 -13.48
CA PRO A 53 28.67 3.10 -14.59
C PRO A 53 29.85 2.27 -15.07
N LYS A 54 31.08 2.82 -15.04
CA LYS A 54 32.30 2.11 -15.40
C LYS A 54 32.72 1.03 -14.39
N ASN A 55 32.24 1.13 -13.16
CA ASN A 55 32.67 0.24 -12.08
C ASN A 55 31.70 -0.91 -11.83
N LEU A 56 30.40 -0.71 -12.02
CA LEU A 56 29.37 -1.76 -11.88
C LEU A 56 29.52 -2.59 -10.60
N GLY A 57 29.75 -1.95 -9.45
CA GLY A 57 29.89 -2.60 -8.16
C GLY A 57 31.25 -3.22 -7.85
N VAL A 58 32.26 -3.02 -8.71
CA VAL A 58 33.60 -3.62 -8.56
C VAL A 58 34.66 -2.55 -8.73
N ILE A 59 35.54 -2.45 -7.72
CA ILE A 59 36.70 -1.53 -7.78
C ILE A 59 37.98 -2.26 -7.37
N PRO A 60 39.17 -1.79 -7.77
CA PRO A 60 40.43 -2.31 -7.23
C PRO A 60 40.45 -2.18 -5.70
N TYR A 61 40.88 -3.23 -5.02
CA TYR A 61 41.05 -3.21 -3.58
C TYR A 61 42.51 -2.84 -3.23
N GLU A 62 42.69 -1.60 -2.84
CA GLU A 62 43.95 -1.03 -2.47
C GLU A 62 44.15 -1.12 -0.93
N PRO A 63 45.38 -1.25 -0.41
CA PRO A 63 45.64 -1.28 1.04
C PRO A 63 45.04 -0.07 1.78
N SER A 64 44.96 1.08 1.14
CA SER A 64 44.37 2.30 1.68
C SER A 64 42.86 2.15 2.02
N LEU A 65 42.18 1.18 1.43
CA LEU A 65 40.74 0.92 1.65
C LEU A 65 40.51 -0.12 2.77
N GLU A 66 41.54 -0.82 3.21
CA GLU A 66 41.41 -1.95 4.14
C GLU A 66 40.69 -1.56 5.44
N HIS A 67 41.18 -0.56 6.13
CA HIS A 67 40.58 -0.08 7.38
C HIS A 67 39.12 0.40 7.20
N THR A 68 38.86 1.13 6.12
CA THR A 68 37.55 1.71 5.84
C THR A 68 36.53 0.63 5.42
N ALA A 69 36.92 -0.37 4.64
CA ALA A 69 36.04 -1.41 4.13
C ALA A 69 35.84 -2.59 5.10
N ASP A 70 36.70 -2.74 6.14
CA ASP A 70 36.76 -3.91 7.02
C ASP A 70 35.40 -4.24 7.68
N GLU A 71 34.71 -3.25 8.22
CA GLU A 71 33.39 -3.48 8.82
C GLU A 71 32.35 -3.99 7.82
N ALA A 72 32.32 -3.40 6.62
CA ALA A 72 31.40 -3.81 5.57
C ALA A 72 31.72 -5.20 5.02
N ILE A 73 33.02 -5.56 4.97
CA ILE A 73 33.48 -6.93 4.61
C ILE A 73 33.06 -7.93 5.69
N ARG A 74 33.36 -7.67 6.96
CA ARG A 74 32.97 -8.57 8.07
C ARG A 74 31.48 -8.79 8.18
N LYS A 75 30.68 -7.78 7.88
CA LYS A 75 29.22 -7.87 7.88
C LYS A 75 28.64 -8.47 6.59
N GLY A 76 29.47 -8.76 5.57
CA GLY A 76 29.07 -9.41 4.32
C GLY A 76 28.43 -8.47 3.31
N PHE A 77 28.65 -7.15 3.40
CA PHE A 77 28.19 -6.18 2.39
C PHE A 77 29.18 -6.10 1.23
N PHE A 78 30.47 -6.26 1.52
CA PHE A 78 31.50 -6.36 0.50
C PHE A 78 32.17 -7.73 0.57
N SER A 79 32.74 -8.13 -0.57
CA SER A 79 33.63 -9.30 -0.67
C SER A 79 34.92 -8.91 -1.35
N VAL A 80 36.00 -9.59 -1.01
CA VAL A 80 37.32 -9.41 -1.63
C VAL A 80 37.62 -10.62 -2.50
N ARG A 81 37.99 -10.39 -3.76
CA ARG A 81 38.31 -11.46 -4.72
C ARG A 81 39.69 -11.23 -5.35
N THR A 82 40.56 -12.23 -5.23
CA THR A 82 41.84 -12.25 -5.91
C THR A 82 41.73 -13.03 -7.21
N VAL A 83 42.25 -12.48 -8.30
CA VAL A 83 42.31 -13.12 -9.63
C VAL A 83 43.73 -13.07 -10.18
N SER A 84 44.13 -14.12 -10.90
CA SER A 84 45.49 -14.25 -11.48
C SER A 84 45.68 -13.49 -12.78
N ASN A 85 44.64 -12.84 -13.30
CA ASN A 85 44.71 -12.02 -14.50
C ASN A 85 44.04 -10.66 -14.24
N ALA A 86 44.34 -9.68 -15.10
CA ALA A 86 43.77 -8.33 -14.97
C ALA A 86 42.28 -8.23 -15.28
N ILE A 87 41.56 -9.34 -15.45
CA ILE A 87 40.15 -9.36 -15.80
C ILE A 87 39.33 -8.96 -14.56
N LYS A 88 38.64 -7.85 -14.68
CA LYS A 88 37.73 -7.36 -13.66
C LYS A 88 36.57 -8.34 -13.45
N PRO A 89 36.28 -8.77 -12.21
CA PRO A 89 35.08 -9.55 -11.92
C PRO A 89 33.81 -8.82 -12.31
N ILE A 90 32.78 -9.56 -12.66
CA ILE A 90 31.47 -8.99 -12.97
C ILE A 90 30.60 -9.07 -11.72
N SER A 91 30.01 -7.96 -11.35
CA SER A 91 28.91 -7.89 -10.38
C SER A 91 27.71 -7.25 -11.04
N LEU A 92 26.55 -7.84 -10.86
CA LEU A 92 25.29 -7.29 -11.36
C LEU A 92 24.68 -6.44 -10.24
N LEU A 93 24.97 -5.13 -10.27
CA LEU A 93 24.24 -4.21 -9.41
C LEU A 93 22.74 -4.28 -9.74
N PRO A 94 21.89 -4.23 -8.74
CA PRO A 94 20.46 -4.11 -8.97
C PRO A 94 20.18 -2.78 -9.68
N MET A 95 20.11 -2.84 -10.99
CA MET A 95 19.75 -1.70 -11.83
C MET A 95 18.25 -1.71 -12.02
N LEU A 96 17.56 -0.88 -11.26
CA LEU A 96 16.14 -0.74 -11.37
C LEU A 96 15.78 0.64 -11.87
N SER A 97 15.68 0.72 -13.17
CA SER A 97 14.92 1.76 -13.85
C SER A 97 13.47 1.34 -14.08
N LEU A 98 12.98 0.39 -13.28
CA LEU A 98 11.56 0.07 -13.19
C LEU A 98 10.82 1.36 -12.90
N GLN A 99 9.79 1.66 -13.70
CA GLN A 99 8.93 2.86 -13.57
C GLN A 99 9.48 4.18 -14.15
N LYS A 100 10.41 4.12 -15.08
CA LYS A 100 10.66 5.29 -15.95
C LYS A 100 9.39 5.79 -16.62
N ASP A 101 8.44 4.89 -16.87
CA ASP A 101 7.17 5.21 -17.50
C ASP A 101 6.27 6.04 -16.57
N LEU A 102 6.33 5.84 -15.26
CA LEU A 102 5.62 6.68 -14.30
C LEU A 102 6.18 8.10 -14.27
N GLU A 103 7.50 8.25 -14.32
CA GLU A 103 8.15 9.57 -14.37
C GLU A 103 7.84 10.28 -15.69
N ARG A 104 7.86 9.56 -16.81
CA ARG A 104 7.51 10.11 -18.13
C ARG A 104 6.04 10.52 -18.21
N ASN A 105 5.12 9.72 -17.66
CA ASN A 105 3.70 10.03 -17.68
C ASN A 105 3.31 11.21 -16.79
N LYS A 106 4.14 11.58 -15.82
CA LYS A 106 3.97 12.80 -15.04
C LYS A 106 4.07 14.06 -15.93
N ASP A 107 5.05 14.07 -16.84
CA ASP A 107 5.38 15.25 -17.64
C ASP A 107 4.70 15.24 -19.02
N ASP A 108 4.22 14.07 -19.48
CA ASP A 108 3.62 13.91 -20.79
C ASP A 108 2.10 13.80 -20.68
N LYS A 109 1.39 14.90 -21.00
CA LYS A 109 -0.08 14.93 -21.11
C LYS A 109 -0.62 13.93 -22.14
N TYR A 110 0.23 13.52 -23.06
CA TYR A 110 -0.08 12.55 -24.11
C TYR A 110 0.74 11.28 -23.85
N ALA A 111 0.18 10.36 -23.08
CA ALA A 111 0.83 9.09 -22.81
C ALA A 111 1.15 8.35 -24.12
N ARG A 112 2.39 8.37 -24.55
CA ARG A 112 2.89 7.62 -25.72
C ARG A 112 2.74 6.10 -25.57
N LEU A 113 2.42 5.63 -24.37
CA LEU A 113 2.33 4.22 -23.97
C LEU A 113 0.89 3.73 -23.75
N GLY A 114 -0.11 4.39 -24.36
CA GLY A 114 -1.49 3.93 -24.29
C GLY A 114 -2.35 4.65 -23.25
N ASN A 115 -3.49 4.07 -22.98
CA ASN A 115 -4.50 4.63 -22.11
C ASN A 115 -4.00 4.71 -20.65
N LYS A 116 -3.91 5.91 -20.06
CA LYS A 116 -3.55 6.12 -18.65
C LYS A 116 -4.48 5.37 -17.68
N LEU A 117 -5.72 5.14 -18.09
CA LEU A 117 -6.68 4.37 -17.30
C LEU A 117 -6.19 2.94 -17.00
N TYR A 118 -5.25 2.40 -17.78
CA TYR A 118 -4.61 1.12 -17.49
C TYR A 118 -3.88 1.06 -16.14
N TYR A 119 -3.49 2.21 -15.58
CA TYR A 119 -2.90 2.27 -14.24
C TYR A 119 -3.92 2.11 -13.12
N LEU A 120 -5.20 2.27 -13.40
CA LEU A 120 -6.26 1.98 -12.44
C LEU A 120 -6.37 0.46 -12.27
N SER A 121 -6.08 -0.04 -11.08
CA SER A 121 -6.04 -1.47 -10.74
C SER A 121 -7.06 -1.87 -9.66
N GLY A 122 -7.64 -0.90 -8.96
CA GLY A 122 -8.66 -1.09 -7.95
C GLY A 122 -9.66 0.07 -7.94
N LEU A 123 -10.92 -0.26 -7.71
CA LEU A 123 -12.00 0.72 -7.61
C LEU A 123 -12.90 0.35 -6.44
N TYR A 124 -13.00 1.26 -5.47
CA TYR A 124 -13.97 1.20 -4.38
C TYR A 124 -15.12 2.15 -4.69
N VAL A 125 -16.35 1.66 -4.61
CA VAL A 125 -17.56 2.44 -4.89
C VAL A 125 -18.48 2.34 -3.68
N SER A 126 -18.65 3.45 -2.97
CA SER A 126 -19.67 3.56 -1.92
C SER A 126 -21.04 3.71 -2.59
N LEU A 127 -21.87 2.68 -2.45
CA LEU A 127 -23.22 2.68 -3.02
C LEU A 127 -24.14 3.58 -2.23
N ASP A 128 -24.00 3.60 -0.90
CA ASP A 128 -24.70 4.52 0.00
C ASP A 128 -23.80 4.94 1.18
N CYS A 129 -24.34 5.77 2.05
CA CYS A 129 -23.80 6.08 3.36
C CYS A 129 -24.75 5.59 4.46
N CYS A 130 -24.20 5.26 5.62
CA CYS A 130 -25.00 4.93 6.80
C CYS A 130 -25.47 6.21 7.50
N VAL A 131 -26.57 6.10 8.24
CA VAL A 131 -27.09 7.15 9.11
C VAL A 131 -27.41 6.52 10.46
N THR A 132 -26.90 7.11 11.54
CA THR A 132 -27.23 6.69 12.90
C THR A 132 -27.30 7.90 13.83
N GLU A 133 -27.88 7.71 15.00
CA GLU A 133 -27.97 8.72 16.04
C GLU A 133 -26.89 8.56 17.12
N ASN A 134 -25.94 7.66 16.92
CA ASN A 134 -24.88 7.36 17.88
C ASN A 134 -23.55 8.03 17.49
N GLU A 135 -23.30 9.23 18.01
CA GLU A 135 -22.10 10.02 17.70
C GLU A 135 -20.78 9.28 17.93
N MET A 136 -20.68 8.45 18.97
CA MET A 136 -19.46 7.69 19.24
C MET A 136 -19.23 6.60 18.18
N LEU A 137 -20.27 5.87 17.81
CA LEU A 137 -20.23 4.86 16.77
C LEU A 137 -19.87 5.48 15.43
N ASP A 138 -20.49 6.61 15.10
CA ASP A 138 -20.21 7.36 13.86
C ASP A 138 -18.77 7.81 13.80
N ARG A 139 -18.24 8.37 14.89
CA ARG A 139 -16.83 8.78 14.97
C ARG A 139 -15.89 7.60 14.70
N CYS A 140 -16.09 6.48 15.38
CA CYS A 140 -15.24 5.30 15.23
C CYS A 140 -15.30 4.72 13.81
N ARG A 141 -16.50 4.55 13.26
CA ARG A 141 -16.71 3.99 11.93
C ARG A 141 -16.31 4.94 10.81
N ASN A 142 -16.44 6.26 10.99
CA ASN A 142 -15.91 7.25 10.06
C ASN A 142 -14.37 7.28 10.06
N MET A 143 -13.73 7.06 11.18
CA MET A 143 -12.28 6.87 11.20
C MET A 143 -11.88 5.54 10.56
N ALA A 144 -12.66 4.47 10.74
CA ALA A 144 -12.42 3.20 10.06
C ALA A 144 -12.57 3.32 8.54
N SER A 145 -13.59 4.03 8.04
CA SER A 145 -13.85 4.19 6.60
C SER A 145 -12.75 4.97 5.85
N ARG A 146 -11.97 5.76 6.57
CA ARG A 146 -10.78 6.43 6.02
C ARG A 146 -9.55 5.50 5.91
N GLN A 147 -9.57 4.39 6.62
CA GLN A 147 -8.44 3.46 6.72
C GLN A 147 -8.73 2.14 6.00
N TYR A 148 -9.99 1.77 5.89
CA TYR A 148 -10.45 0.51 5.31
C TYR A 148 -11.71 0.73 4.47
N PRO A 149 -12.01 -0.13 3.50
CA PRO A 149 -13.19 -0.02 2.65
C PRO A 149 -14.46 -0.46 3.39
N CYS A 150 -14.89 0.33 4.36
CA CYS A 150 -16.15 0.14 5.08
C CYS A 150 -17.05 1.38 4.97
N ALA A 151 -18.35 1.22 5.23
CA ALA A 151 -19.32 2.29 5.05
C ALA A 151 -19.01 3.48 5.99
N CYS A 152 -19.10 4.70 5.45
CA CYS A 152 -19.06 5.94 6.22
C CYS A 152 -20.45 6.30 6.74
N TYR A 153 -20.48 7.15 7.76
CA TYR A 153 -21.71 7.67 8.36
C TYR A 153 -21.82 9.16 8.08
N GLU A 154 -23.02 9.57 7.65
CA GLU A 154 -23.35 10.96 7.29
C GLU A 154 -24.63 11.40 8.00
N GLU A 155 -24.82 12.69 8.14
CA GLU A 155 -26.04 13.24 8.76
C GLU A 155 -27.31 12.94 7.96
N LYS A 156 -27.17 12.81 6.62
CA LYS A 156 -28.28 12.54 5.71
C LYS A 156 -27.94 11.34 4.84
N TYR A 157 -28.93 10.47 4.66
CA TYR A 157 -28.82 9.35 3.75
C TYR A 157 -28.65 9.85 2.32
N ALA A 158 -27.66 9.28 1.63
CA ALA A 158 -27.42 9.46 0.21
C ALA A 158 -27.06 8.12 -0.41
N TYR A 159 -27.38 7.93 -1.67
CA TYR A 159 -27.03 6.74 -2.42
C TYR A 159 -26.68 7.05 -3.86
N LEU A 160 -25.86 6.20 -4.47
CA LEU A 160 -25.45 6.29 -5.86
C LEU A 160 -26.56 5.67 -6.73
N ASP A 161 -27.06 6.41 -7.70
CA ASP A 161 -28.11 5.90 -8.57
C ASP A 161 -27.58 4.81 -9.54
N TYR A 162 -28.50 3.99 -10.02
CA TYR A 162 -28.21 2.85 -10.88
C TYR A 162 -27.53 3.24 -12.20
N LYS A 163 -27.93 4.37 -12.80
CA LYS A 163 -27.38 4.86 -14.07
C LYS A 163 -25.92 5.25 -13.90
N MET A 164 -25.62 5.97 -12.82
CA MET A 164 -24.25 6.36 -12.48
C MET A 164 -23.38 5.15 -12.20
N LEU A 165 -23.89 4.15 -11.47
CA LEU A 165 -23.18 2.89 -11.22
C LEU A 165 -22.84 2.18 -12.54
N GLN A 166 -23.79 2.08 -13.46
CA GLN A 166 -23.58 1.49 -14.79
C GLN A 166 -22.49 2.23 -15.57
N GLU A 167 -22.50 3.55 -15.53
CA GLU A 167 -21.51 4.38 -16.20
C GLU A 167 -20.11 4.17 -15.62
N LEU A 168 -19.97 4.14 -14.29
CA LEU A 168 -18.69 3.86 -13.60
C LEU A 168 -18.14 2.48 -13.97
N ILE A 169 -18.97 1.43 -13.94
CA ILE A 169 -18.54 0.09 -14.34
C ILE A 169 -18.09 0.08 -15.79
N SER A 170 -18.83 0.76 -16.68
CA SER A 170 -18.47 0.87 -18.10
C SER A 170 -17.11 1.54 -18.32
N GLN A 171 -16.80 2.58 -17.58
CA GLN A 171 -15.50 3.26 -17.65
C GLN A 171 -14.32 2.35 -17.22
N THR A 172 -14.56 1.38 -16.34
CA THR A 172 -13.51 0.46 -15.87
C THR A 172 -13.08 -0.58 -16.90
N ILE A 173 -13.82 -0.82 -17.97
CA ILE A 173 -13.52 -1.85 -18.98
C ILE A 173 -12.14 -1.68 -19.61
N ALA A 174 -11.71 -0.43 -19.81
CA ALA A 174 -10.40 -0.11 -20.41
C ALA A 174 -9.26 0.02 -19.38
N SER A 175 -9.50 -0.38 -18.13
CA SER A 175 -8.54 -0.32 -17.03
C SER A 175 -7.92 -1.70 -16.74
N SER A 176 -7.04 -1.75 -15.73
CA SER A 176 -6.50 -3.02 -15.17
C SER A 176 -7.30 -3.52 -13.96
N VAL A 177 -8.46 -2.96 -13.69
CA VAL A 177 -9.33 -3.38 -12.58
C VAL A 177 -9.82 -4.80 -12.83
N ALA A 178 -9.49 -5.71 -11.93
CA ALA A 178 -9.99 -7.08 -11.96
C ALA A 178 -11.14 -7.31 -10.97
N VAL A 179 -11.19 -6.48 -9.92
CA VAL A 179 -12.17 -6.55 -8.84
C VAL A 179 -12.72 -5.16 -8.60
N ILE A 180 -14.03 -5.02 -8.54
CA ILE A 180 -14.72 -3.81 -8.09
C ILE A 180 -15.27 -4.08 -6.70
N ASP A 181 -14.98 -3.18 -5.77
CA ASP A 181 -15.37 -3.26 -4.37
C ASP A 181 -16.52 -2.30 -4.11
N PHE A 182 -17.67 -2.83 -3.77
CA PHE A 182 -18.86 -2.04 -3.37
C PHE A 182 -18.91 -1.94 -1.85
N ILE A 183 -19.17 -0.75 -1.36
CA ILE A 183 -19.35 -0.47 0.06
C ILE A 183 -20.79 -0.04 0.24
N CYS A 184 -21.57 -0.73 1.06
CA CYS A 184 -22.98 -0.40 1.24
C CYS A 184 -23.53 -0.79 2.61
N SER A 185 -24.70 -0.22 2.94
CA SER A 185 -25.60 -0.70 3.96
C SER A 185 -26.73 -1.55 3.35
N TYR A 186 -27.54 -2.17 4.19
CA TYR A 186 -28.76 -2.87 3.72
C TYR A 186 -29.77 -1.91 3.04
N ARG A 187 -29.74 -0.63 3.42
CA ARG A 187 -30.68 0.41 2.93
C ARG A 187 -30.55 0.64 1.44
N TYR A 188 -29.35 0.50 0.87
CA TYR A 188 -29.18 0.59 -0.57
C TYR A 188 -30.13 -0.34 -1.33
N PHE A 189 -30.31 -1.56 -0.83
CA PHE A 189 -31.19 -2.57 -1.42
C PHE A 189 -32.68 -2.43 -1.05
N LEU A 190 -33.04 -1.40 -0.28
CA LEU A 190 -34.43 -0.95 -0.15
C LEU A 190 -34.79 0.07 -1.23
N GLU A 191 -33.80 0.87 -1.66
CA GLU A 191 -33.97 1.88 -2.71
C GLU A 191 -33.76 1.30 -4.12
N CYS A 192 -32.88 0.31 -4.26
CA CYS A 192 -32.49 -0.31 -5.52
C CYS A 192 -32.84 -1.81 -5.49
N ASP A 193 -33.52 -2.30 -6.54
CA ASP A 193 -33.88 -3.71 -6.66
C ASP A 193 -32.64 -4.60 -6.77
N VAL A 194 -32.56 -5.65 -5.93
CA VAL A 194 -31.42 -6.58 -5.91
C VAL A 194 -31.25 -7.32 -7.23
N GLN A 195 -32.37 -7.67 -7.89
CA GLN A 195 -32.29 -8.44 -9.14
C GLN A 195 -31.77 -7.57 -10.29
N ASP A 196 -32.17 -6.30 -10.34
CA ASP A 196 -31.64 -5.34 -11.31
C ASP A 196 -30.14 -5.10 -11.09
N PHE A 197 -29.71 -4.99 -9.83
CA PHE A 197 -28.30 -4.87 -9.48
C PHE A 197 -27.50 -6.11 -9.94
N VAL A 198 -27.97 -7.32 -9.64
CA VAL A 198 -27.34 -8.57 -10.08
C VAL A 198 -27.30 -8.67 -11.60
N ASN A 199 -28.37 -8.31 -12.28
CA ASN A 199 -28.43 -8.31 -13.74
C ASN A 199 -27.44 -7.32 -14.36
N LEU A 200 -27.29 -6.13 -13.77
CA LEU A 200 -26.27 -5.17 -14.19
C LEU A 200 -24.88 -5.78 -14.11
N LEU A 201 -24.52 -6.35 -12.96
CA LEU A 201 -23.17 -6.89 -12.74
C LEU A 201 -22.83 -8.04 -13.69
N ARG A 202 -23.81 -8.88 -14.02
CA ARG A 202 -23.64 -10.00 -14.96
C ARG A 202 -23.32 -9.60 -16.40
N ASN A 203 -23.59 -8.34 -16.76
CA ASN A 203 -23.23 -7.82 -18.09
C ASN A 203 -21.74 -7.56 -18.26
N TYR A 204 -20.95 -7.65 -17.19
CA TYR A 204 -19.52 -7.36 -17.20
C TYR A 204 -18.71 -8.51 -16.60
N SER A 205 -17.45 -8.66 -16.99
CA SER A 205 -16.57 -9.77 -16.58
C SER A 205 -15.71 -9.46 -15.36
N PHE A 206 -16.10 -8.55 -14.50
CA PHE A 206 -15.37 -8.25 -13.27
C PHE A 206 -15.73 -9.23 -12.14
N LYS A 207 -14.83 -9.36 -11.18
CA LYS A 207 -15.17 -9.90 -9.87
C LYS A 207 -15.68 -8.77 -8.99
N TYR A 208 -16.66 -9.07 -8.15
CA TYR A 208 -17.27 -8.08 -7.28
C TYR A 208 -17.18 -8.51 -5.83
N ARG A 209 -16.93 -7.54 -4.95
CA ARG A 209 -17.01 -7.73 -3.50
C ARG A 209 -17.97 -6.70 -2.92
N ILE A 210 -18.71 -7.11 -1.90
CA ILE A 210 -19.60 -6.23 -1.13
C ILE A 210 -19.03 -6.13 0.28
N HIS A 211 -18.64 -4.94 0.68
CA HIS A 211 -18.18 -4.57 2.00
C HIS A 211 -19.36 -4.04 2.82
N ILE A 212 -19.70 -4.73 3.91
CA ILE A 212 -20.90 -4.45 4.69
C ILE A 212 -20.66 -4.74 6.17
N TYR A 213 -21.27 -3.96 7.06
CA TYR A 213 -21.26 -4.28 8.48
C TYR A 213 -22.17 -5.47 8.80
N VAL A 214 -21.87 -6.19 9.86
CA VAL A 214 -22.57 -7.43 10.23
C VAL A 214 -24.06 -7.18 10.53
N GLU A 215 -24.39 -6.03 11.09
CA GLU A 215 -25.78 -5.62 11.36
C GLU A 215 -26.56 -5.46 10.07
N ASP A 216 -26.00 -4.73 9.10
CA ASP A 216 -26.59 -4.52 7.80
C ASP A 216 -26.71 -5.84 7.02
N TYR A 217 -25.67 -6.71 7.08
CA TYR A 217 -25.74 -8.02 6.45
C TYR A 217 -26.89 -8.88 7.00
N ALA A 218 -27.13 -8.83 8.30
CA ALA A 218 -28.24 -9.54 8.92
C ALA A 218 -29.63 -9.04 8.46
N LEU A 219 -29.72 -7.75 8.12
CA LEU A 219 -30.97 -7.11 7.64
C LEU A 219 -31.24 -7.34 6.15
N LEU A 220 -30.27 -7.77 5.35
CA LEU A 220 -30.47 -8.06 3.92
C LEU A 220 -31.52 -9.16 3.66
N GLY A 221 -31.69 -10.09 4.59
CA GLY A 221 -32.56 -11.26 4.42
C GLY A 221 -31.96 -12.35 3.51
N LYS A 222 -32.39 -13.58 3.69
CA LYS A 222 -31.79 -14.77 3.03
C LYS A 222 -31.88 -14.72 1.51
N GLN A 223 -33.01 -14.26 0.97
CA GLN A 223 -33.23 -14.21 -0.48
C GLN A 223 -32.28 -13.23 -1.17
N ASN A 224 -32.10 -12.03 -0.61
CA ASN A 224 -31.20 -11.02 -1.16
C ASN A 224 -29.74 -11.47 -1.07
N VAL A 225 -29.34 -12.04 0.08
CA VAL A 225 -28.00 -12.62 0.25
C VAL A 225 -27.73 -13.71 -0.78
N GLN A 226 -28.71 -14.59 -1.06
CA GLN A 226 -28.56 -15.64 -2.09
C GLN A 226 -28.40 -15.05 -3.48
N SER A 227 -29.20 -14.06 -3.85
CA SER A 227 -29.12 -13.40 -5.15
C SER A 227 -27.78 -12.70 -5.33
N LEU A 228 -27.35 -11.89 -4.37
CA LEU A 228 -26.07 -11.17 -4.39
C LEU A 228 -24.87 -12.11 -4.40
N SER A 229 -24.90 -13.19 -3.62
CA SER A 229 -23.81 -14.18 -3.57
C SER A 229 -23.64 -14.96 -4.87
N SER A 230 -24.58 -14.88 -5.80
CA SER A 230 -24.45 -15.47 -7.14
C SER A 230 -23.41 -14.76 -8.01
N CYS A 231 -23.07 -13.51 -7.69
CA CYS A 231 -22.10 -12.69 -8.45
C CYS A 231 -21.10 -11.93 -7.58
N CYS A 232 -21.35 -11.79 -6.28
CA CYS A 232 -20.50 -11.03 -5.36
C CYS A 232 -19.99 -11.89 -4.20
N GLN A 233 -18.76 -11.58 -3.74
CA GLN A 233 -18.23 -12.08 -2.47
C GLN A 233 -18.51 -11.06 -1.37
N PHE A 234 -18.99 -11.51 -0.20
CA PHE A 234 -19.16 -10.64 0.95
C PHE A 234 -17.89 -10.52 1.78
N ILE A 235 -17.60 -9.27 2.17
CA ILE A 235 -16.59 -8.90 3.17
C ILE A 235 -17.36 -8.26 4.32
N ILE A 236 -17.46 -8.95 5.46
CA ILE A 236 -18.27 -8.52 6.59
C ILE A 236 -17.39 -7.90 7.66
N TYR A 237 -17.68 -6.65 8.01
CA TYR A 237 -17.01 -5.94 9.11
C TYR A 237 -17.73 -6.13 10.42
N ARG A 238 -16.96 -6.33 11.47
CA ARG A 238 -17.41 -6.39 12.86
C ARG A 238 -16.57 -5.44 13.69
N ASP A 239 -17.14 -4.89 14.71
CA ASP A 239 -16.44 -4.08 15.70
C ASP A 239 -16.93 -4.42 17.12
N SER A 240 -16.35 -3.77 18.14
CA SER A 240 -16.73 -3.96 19.53
C SER A 240 -18.17 -3.51 19.86
N PHE A 241 -18.80 -2.76 18.94
CA PHE A 241 -20.19 -2.29 19.07
C PHE A 241 -21.18 -3.26 18.44
N SER A 242 -20.69 -4.20 17.62
CA SER A 242 -21.53 -5.16 16.92
C SER A 242 -22.00 -6.27 17.86
N PRO A 243 -23.28 -6.68 17.79
CA PRO A 243 -23.76 -7.82 18.56
C PRO A 243 -22.99 -9.09 18.16
N THR A 244 -22.76 -9.95 19.15
CA THR A 244 -21.99 -11.19 18.99
C THR A 244 -22.75 -12.18 18.10
N TYR A 245 -22.56 -12.12 16.81
CA TYR A 245 -22.97 -13.18 15.90
C TYR A 245 -21.88 -14.25 15.83
N ALA A 246 -22.25 -15.51 16.04
CA ALA A 246 -21.33 -16.64 16.05
C ALA A 246 -20.46 -16.69 14.80
N ASN A 247 -19.16 -16.87 15.00
CA ASN A 247 -18.14 -17.03 13.96
C ASN A 247 -18.42 -18.23 13.05
N LYS A 248 -19.12 -18.01 11.94
CA LYS A 248 -19.18 -19.02 10.90
C LYS A 248 -18.41 -18.47 9.69
N GLY A 249 -17.27 -19.06 9.37
CA GLY A 249 -16.51 -18.77 8.13
C GLY A 249 -17.27 -19.13 6.85
N LYS A 250 -18.52 -19.55 7.00
CA LYS A 250 -19.50 -19.78 5.95
C LYS A 250 -20.84 -19.22 6.43
N ASN A 251 -21.57 -18.61 5.50
CA ASN A 251 -22.96 -18.24 5.77
C ASN A 251 -23.83 -19.50 5.93
N ASP A 252 -25.08 -19.34 6.37
CA ASP A 252 -26.02 -20.45 6.54
C ASP A 252 -26.26 -21.26 5.26
N MET A 253 -25.79 -20.78 4.10
CA MET A 253 -25.86 -21.43 2.79
C MET A 253 -24.54 -22.13 2.38
N GLY A 254 -23.54 -22.17 3.26
CA GLY A 254 -22.25 -22.82 3.00
C GLY A 254 -21.28 -22.04 2.12
N GLN A 255 -21.57 -20.76 1.79
CA GLN A 255 -20.70 -19.92 0.99
C GLN A 255 -19.60 -19.29 1.84
N GLU A 256 -18.40 -19.19 1.30
CA GLU A 256 -17.27 -18.50 1.95
C GLU A 256 -17.58 -17.02 2.15
N VAL A 257 -17.54 -16.59 3.39
CA VAL A 257 -17.66 -15.19 3.79
C VAL A 257 -16.38 -14.80 4.52
N ARG A 258 -15.75 -13.72 4.08
CA ARG A 258 -14.60 -13.17 4.78
C ARG A 258 -15.09 -12.22 5.87
N SER A 259 -14.77 -12.53 7.12
CA SER A 259 -15.08 -11.66 8.26
C SER A 259 -13.82 -10.94 8.72
N LEU A 260 -13.92 -9.64 8.91
CA LEU A 260 -12.87 -8.74 9.37
C LEU A 260 -13.31 -8.08 10.67
N LYS A 261 -12.43 -8.02 11.69
CA LYS A 261 -12.72 -7.35 12.95
C LYS A 261 -11.98 -6.02 13.02
N LEU A 262 -12.72 -4.94 13.17
CA LEU A 262 -12.19 -3.61 13.46
C LEU A 262 -11.85 -3.53 14.94
N ILE A 263 -10.61 -3.14 15.25
CA ILE A 263 -10.10 -3.09 16.62
C ILE A 263 -9.74 -1.66 16.95
N TYR A 264 -10.38 -1.14 17.96
CA TYR A 264 -10.15 0.21 18.50
C TYR A 264 -9.31 0.18 19.77
N ASP A 265 -9.37 -0.95 20.53
CA ASP A 265 -8.54 -1.25 21.69
C ASP A 265 -8.14 -2.74 21.67
N PHE A 266 -7.04 -3.11 22.37
CA PHE A 266 -6.63 -4.52 22.47
C PHE A 266 -7.54 -5.37 23.35
N SER A 267 -8.28 -4.76 24.27
CA SER A 267 -9.35 -5.45 25.01
C SER A 267 -10.44 -6.02 24.09
N ASP A 268 -10.51 -5.53 22.86
CA ASP A 268 -11.45 -6.03 21.85
C ASP A 268 -11.05 -7.40 21.26
N ILE A 269 -9.82 -7.88 21.54
CA ILE A 269 -9.32 -9.16 21.00
C ILE A 269 -9.60 -10.27 22.01
N GLU A 270 -10.44 -11.22 21.62
CA GLU A 270 -10.68 -12.43 22.40
C GLU A 270 -9.63 -13.51 22.11
N ASP A 271 -9.18 -14.21 23.18
CA ASP A 271 -8.24 -15.32 23.04
C ASP A 271 -8.82 -16.46 22.17
N GLY A 272 -8.05 -16.87 21.15
CA GLY A 272 -8.44 -17.93 20.23
C GLY A 272 -9.28 -17.47 19.03
N GLU A 273 -9.49 -16.19 18.86
CA GLU A 273 -10.19 -15.63 17.71
C GLU A 273 -9.39 -15.85 16.40
N ARG A 274 -10.05 -16.44 15.39
CA ARG A 274 -9.46 -16.74 14.06
C ARG A 274 -9.81 -15.68 13.01
N MET A 275 -10.25 -14.52 13.43
CA MET A 275 -10.61 -13.44 12.52
C MET A 275 -9.38 -12.60 12.17
N GLU A 276 -9.39 -12.06 10.96
CA GLU A 276 -8.43 -11.05 10.58
C GLU A 276 -8.77 -9.73 11.29
N CYS A 277 -7.84 -9.28 12.12
CA CYS A 277 -8.01 -8.07 12.91
C CYS A 277 -7.42 -6.86 12.19
N LEU A 278 -8.19 -5.79 12.10
CA LEU A 278 -7.84 -4.52 11.47
C LEU A 278 -7.78 -3.41 12.52
N PRO A 279 -6.59 -3.00 12.98
CA PRO A 279 -6.46 -1.94 13.97
C PRO A 279 -6.85 -0.58 13.35
N VAL A 280 -7.81 0.09 13.96
CA VAL A 280 -8.28 1.42 13.54
C VAL A 280 -7.61 2.49 14.40
N TRP A 281 -6.88 3.38 13.75
CA TRP A 281 -6.29 4.54 14.40
C TRP A 281 -7.37 5.52 14.86
N LEU A 282 -7.31 5.90 16.14
CA LEU A 282 -8.03 7.01 16.74
C LEU A 282 -7.01 7.91 17.46
N ASP A 283 -7.34 9.19 17.64
CA ASP A 283 -6.41 10.13 18.30
C ASP A 283 -6.13 9.77 19.77
N ASP A 284 -6.97 8.95 20.39
CA ASP A 284 -6.91 8.54 21.79
C ASP A 284 -6.34 7.11 22.00
N ASN A 285 -6.01 6.35 20.93
CA ASN A 285 -5.46 4.99 21.05
C ASN A 285 -4.00 4.84 20.61
N GLU A 286 -3.23 5.91 20.65
CA GLU A 286 -1.81 5.93 20.24
C GLU A 286 -0.97 4.86 20.95
N GLN A 287 -1.21 4.62 22.24
CA GLN A 287 -0.45 3.63 23.01
C GLN A 287 -0.63 2.22 22.43
N MET A 288 -1.85 1.86 22.05
CA MET A 288 -2.16 0.59 21.40
C MET A 288 -1.32 0.41 20.12
N PHE A 289 -1.32 1.43 19.27
CA PHE A 289 -0.54 1.40 18.02
C PHE A 289 0.95 1.32 18.28
N ARG A 290 1.46 2.06 19.25
CA ARG A 290 2.88 2.06 19.64
C ARG A 290 3.34 0.68 20.09
N GLU A 291 2.54 -0.01 20.89
CA GLU A 291 2.92 -1.31 21.46
C GLU A 291 2.84 -2.46 20.45
N LYS A 292 1.88 -2.44 19.51
CA LYS A 292 1.52 -3.61 18.73
C LYS A 292 1.48 -3.43 17.21
N VAL A 293 1.31 -2.21 16.72
CA VAL A 293 1.09 -1.95 15.30
C VAL A 293 2.32 -1.29 14.65
N TRP A 294 2.94 -0.35 15.34
CA TRP A 294 4.05 0.40 14.77
C TRP A 294 5.29 -0.45 14.58
N THR A 295 5.89 -0.31 13.41
CA THR A 295 7.11 -1.04 13.02
C THR A 295 8.25 -0.75 13.98
N SER A 296 8.86 -1.82 14.51
CA SER A 296 10.07 -1.78 15.33
C SER A 296 11.31 -2.21 14.54
N GLY A 297 12.50 -1.96 15.09
CA GLY A 297 13.75 -2.44 14.51
C GLY A 297 13.82 -3.96 14.39
N LYS A 298 13.22 -4.70 15.33
CA LYS A 298 13.12 -6.17 15.27
C LYS A 298 12.27 -6.65 14.09
N ASP A 299 11.17 -5.94 13.79
CA ASP A 299 10.32 -6.31 12.67
C ASP A 299 11.04 -6.18 11.34
N LEU A 300 11.87 -5.14 11.19
CA LEU A 300 12.67 -4.93 9.98
C LEU A 300 13.75 -6.00 9.80
N MET A 301 14.37 -6.46 10.89
CA MET A 301 15.41 -7.51 10.85
C MET A 301 14.82 -8.91 10.63
N ASN A 302 13.71 -9.21 11.29
CA ASN A 302 13.10 -10.53 11.24
C ASN A 302 12.33 -10.80 9.93
N ASN A 303 12.00 -9.76 9.19
CA ASN A 303 11.23 -9.86 7.94
C ASN A 303 12.01 -9.21 6.78
N PRO A 304 13.01 -9.90 6.21
CA PRO A 304 13.80 -9.36 5.10
C PRO A 304 12.94 -8.95 3.92
N ARG A 305 13.21 -7.78 3.37
CA ARG A 305 12.46 -7.22 2.24
C ARG A 305 13.15 -7.56 0.92
N LYS A 306 12.39 -8.00 -0.07
CA LYS A 306 12.90 -8.27 -1.42
C LYS A 306 13.36 -6.97 -2.10
N MET A 307 14.35 -7.06 -2.98
CA MET A 307 14.88 -5.92 -3.74
C MET A 307 13.76 -5.16 -4.48
N SER A 308 12.84 -5.88 -5.13
CA SER A 308 11.69 -5.29 -5.83
C SER A 308 10.78 -4.46 -4.92
N TYR A 309 10.62 -4.88 -3.65
CA TYR A 309 9.85 -4.14 -2.65
C TYR A 309 10.50 -2.79 -2.32
N LEU A 310 11.82 -2.78 -2.08
CA LEU A 310 12.58 -1.57 -1.76
C LEU A 310 12.53 -0.54 -2.90
N PHE A 311 12.70 -1.02 -4.13
CA PHE A 311 12.64 -0.14 -5.30
C PHE A 311 11.23 0.38 -5.58
N ARG A 312 10.20 -0.44 -5.34
CA ARG A 312 8.82 0.00 -5.42
C ARG A 312 8.55 1.11 -4.41
N ASN A 313 8.91 0.91 -3.13
CA ASN A 313 8.74 1.91 -2.07
C ASN A 313 9.49 3.22 -2.33
N LYS A 314 10.51 3.18 -3.19
CA LYS A 314 11.26 4.37 -3.61
C LYS A 314 10.48 5.25 -4.60
N LYS A 315 9.46 4.70 -5.27
CA LYS A 315 8.79 5.34 -6.40
C LYS A 315 7.29 5.50 -6.25
N LEU A 316 6.64 4.62 -5.51
CA LEU A 316 5.19 4.63 -5.36
C LEU A 316 4.75 4.06 -4.00
N ASN A 317 3.53 4.39 -3.64
CA ASN A 317 2.87 3.82 -2.47
C ASN A 317 2.13 2.54 -2.87
N ALA A 318 2.66 1.40 -2.44
CA ALA A 318 2.08 0.11 -2.80
C ALA A 318 0.70 -0.18 -2.17
N ASN A 319 0.31 0.60 -1.14
CA ASN A 319 -1.01 0.48 -0.53
C ASN A 319 -2.10 1.15 -1.38
N PHE A 320 -1.73 2.20 -2.14
CA PHE A 320 -2.73 3.09 -2.76
C PHE A 320 -2.57 3.24 -4.27
N PHE A 321 -1.39 2.91 -4.81
CA PHE A 321 -1.13 3.11 -6.22
C PHE A 321 -2.14 2.37 -7.11
N GLY A 322 -2.78 3.13 -7.98
CA GLY A 322 -3.76 2.60 -8.93
C GLY A 322 -5.13 2.32 -8.34
N ILE A 323 -5.46 2.87 -7.16
CA ILE A 323 -6.76 2.66 -6.52
C ILE A 323 -7.48 4.01 -6.38
N LEU A 324 -8.77 4.04 -6.77
CA LEU A 324 -9.65 5.18 -6.60
C LEU A 324 -10.87 4.80 -5.76
N ASP A 325 -11.37 5.78 -5.02
CA ASP A 325 -12.63 5.71 -4.27
C ASP A 325 -13.66 6.62 -4.94
N VAL A 326 -14.88 6.13 -5.10
CA VAL A 326 -16.04 6.91 -5.53
C VAL A 326 -17.08 6.87 -4.43
N SER A 327 -17.45 8.05 -3.89
CA SER A 327 -18.48 8.15 -2.85
C SER A 327 -19.89 7.99 -3.41
N CYS A 328 -20.87 7.75 -2.53
CA CYS A 328 -22.28 7.70 -2.89
C CYS A 328 -22.82 9.02 -3.46
N THR A 329 -22.12 10.14 -3.23
CA THR A 329 -22.42 11.45 -3.83
C THR A 329 -21.66 11.70 -5.13
N GLY A 330 -20.94 10.72 -5.65
CA GLY A 330 -20.19 10.78 -6.91
C GLY A 330 -18.81 11.45 -6.80
N GLU A 331 -18.33 11.77 -5.61
CA GLU A 331 -16.98 12.32 -5.44
C GLU A 331 -15.93 11.25 -5.70
N VAL A 332 -14.93 11.58 -6.52
CA VAL A 332 -13.78 10.73 -6.82
C VAL A 332 -12.58 11.18 -6.01
N ARG A 333 -11.92 10.23 -5.33
CA ARG A 333 -10.74 10.47 -4.50
C ARG A 333 -9.68 9.40 -4.75
N PRO A 334 -8.38 9.71 -4.61
CA PRO A 334 -7.36 8.67 -4.52
C PRO A 334 -7.53 7.90 -3.22
N HIS A 335 -7.43 6.58 -3.26
CA HIS A 335 -7.56 5.75 -2.06
C HIS A 335 -6.58 6.18 -0.97
N GLY A 336 -7.03 6.20 0.28
CA GLY A 336 -6.26 6.63 1.44
C GLY A 336 -6.08 8.15 1.58
N SER A 337 -6.60 8.96 0.65
CA SER A 337 -6.55 10.43 0.71
C SER A 337 -7.93 11.04 0.91
N SER A 338 -7.98 12.17 1.63
CA SER A 338 -9.19 12.99 1.74
C SER A 338 -9.35 13.99 0.58
N SER A 339 -8.35 14.09 -0.30
CA SER A 339 -8.35 15.05 -1.41
C SER A 339 -9.36 14.65 -2.48
N LYS A 340 -10.25 15.56 -2.84
CA LYS A 340 -11.23 15.37 -3.91
C LYS A 340 -10.60 15.72 -5.26
N LEU A 341 -10.64 14.79 -6.22
CA LEU A 341 -10.19 15.01 -7.59
C LEU A 341 -11.28 15.62 -8.47
N GLY A 342 -12.51 15.14 -8.32
CA GLY A 342 -13.65 15.59 -9.10
C GLY A 342 -14.95 14.91 -8.66
N ASN A 343 -16.01 15.06 -9.47
CA ASN A 343 -17.30 14.43 -9.21
C ASN A 343 -17.92 13.89 -10.50
N VAL A 344 -18.26 12.60 -10.51
CA VAL A 344 -18.84 11.92 -11.68
C VAL A 344 -20.18 12.51 -12.09
N ASN A 345 -20.98 13.07 -11.16
CA ASN A 345 -22.23 13.73 -11.47
C ASN A 345 -22.06 15.01 -12.32
N SER A 346 -20.84 15.58 -12.35
CA SER A 346 -20.50 16.72 -13.19
C SER A 346 -19.80 16.35 -14.50
N GLY A 347 -19.82 15.07 -14.89
CA GLY A 347 -19.17 14.57 -16.11
C GLY A 347 -17.68 14.29 -15.97
N TYR A 348 -17.14 14.30 -14.74
CA TYR A 348 -15.76 13.93 -14.46
C TYR A 348 -15.58 12.42 -14.59
N THR A 349 -14.56 11.97 -15.33
CA THR A 349 -14.35 10.57 -15.63
C THR A 349 -13.26 9.93 -14.75
N LEU A 350 -13.23 8.59 -14.69
CA LEU A 350 -12.13 7.87 -14.04
C LEU A 350 -10.76 8.13 -14.72
N LEU A 351 -10.76 8.40 -16.04
CA LEU A 351 -9.54 8.78 -16.76
C LEU A 351 -9.02 10.15 -16.31
N ASP A 352 -9.94 11.12 -16.08
CA ASP A 352 -9.57 12.44 -15.55
C ASP A 352 -8.98 12.29 -14.15
N ALA A 353 -9.57 11.44 -13.30
CA ALA A 353 -9.07 11.16 -11.95
C ALA A 353 -7.68 10.55 -11.94
N VAL A 354 -7.44 9.53 -12.78
CA VAL A 354 -6.11 8.93 -12.96
C VAL A 354 -5.11 9.99 -13.45
N SER A 355 -5.50 10.82 -14.39
CA SER A 355 -4.63 11.86 -14.95
C SER A 355 -4.29 12.94 -13.91
N ALA A 356 -5.28 13.36 -13.12
CA ALA A 356 -5.08 14.32 -12.03
C ALA A 356 -4.13 13.76 -10.96
N GLU A 357 -4.32 12.52 -10.52
CA GLU A 357 -3.47 11.90 -9.49
C GLU A 357 -2.02 11.72 -9.96
N PHE A 358 -1.79 11.49 -11.26
CA PHE A 358 -0.43 11.50 -11.82
C PHE A 358 0.25 12.87 -11.74
N VAL A 359 -0.51 13.96 -11.81
CA VAL A 359 0.01 15.32 -11.70
C VAL A 359 0.14 15.77 -10.26
N GLU A 360 -0.91 15.62 -9.49
CA GLU A 360 -1.05 16.19 -8.13
C GLU A 360 -0.42 15.31 -7.06
N ASN A 361 -0.50 13.98 -7.22
CA ASN A 361 0.13 13.00 -6.33
C ASN A 361 -0.33 13.08 -4.86
N HIS A 362 -1.60 12.87 -4.62
CA HIS A 362 -2.16 12.89 -3.26
C HIS A 362 -1.84 11.63 -2.44
N SER A 363 -1.79 10.44 -3.07
CA SER A 363 -1.49 9.20 -2.37
C SER A 363 -0.67 8.18 -3.17
N TRP A 364 -0.86 8.08 -4.48
CA TRP A 364 -0.31 6.99 -5.30
C TRP A 364 1.21 6.91 -5.29
N ARG A 365 1.90 8.04 -5.26
CA ARG A 365 3.36 8.13 -5.26
C ARG A 365 3.90 8.80 -4.00
N MET A 366 3.05 8.98 -3.00
CA MET A 366 3.47 9.43 -1.67
C MET A 366 4.28 8.33 -1.00
N THR A 367 5.58 8.52 -0.95
CA THR A 367 6.53 7.59 -0.33
C THR A 367 6.93 8.10 1.06
N ARG A 368 7.59 7.27 1.84
CA ARG A 368 8.11 7.72 3.15
C ARG A 368 9.12 8.88 3.04
N LYS A 369 9.76 9.05 1.90
CA LYS A 369 10.62 10.20 1.63
C LYS A 369 9.85 11.53 1.69
N ASP A 370 8.56 11.50 1.37
CA ASP A 370 7.72 12.69 1.30
C ASP A 370 7.12 13.06 2.68
N LEU A 371 7.23 12.17 3.69
CA LEU A 371 6.80 12.44 5.06
C LEU A 371 7.91 13.11 5.87
N VAL A 372 7.56 14.16 6.62
CA VAL A 372 8.50 14.96 7.43
C VAL A 372 9.33 14.07 8.37
N ASN A 373 8.69 13.16 9.09
CA ASN A 373 9.35 12.28 10.06
C ASN A 373 10.17 11.14 9.45
N CYS A 374 10.01 10.88 8.14
CA CYS A 374 10.68 9.78 7.44
C CYS A 374 11.69 10.25 6.39
N HIS A 375 11.68 11.54 6.03
CA HIS A 375 12.49 12.09 4.94
C HIS A 375 13.98 11.75 5.08
N SER A 376 14.55 11.95 6.25
CA SER A 376 15.97 11.68 6.56
C SER A 376 16.22 10.30 7.18
N CYS A 377 15.16 9.50 7.41
CA CYS A 377 15.29 8.19 8.04
C CYS A 377 15.99 7.19 7.10
N PRO A 378 17.03 6.46 7.56
CA PRO A 378 17.73 5.47 6.73
C PRO A 378 16.82 4.32 6.30
N PHE A 379 15.78 3.98 7.08
CA PHE A 379 14.88 2.87 6.80
C PHE A 379 13.66 3.24 5.95
N ARG A 380 13.59 4.47 5.41
CA ARG A 380 12.42 4.98 4.68
C ARG A 380 11.91 4.08 3.54
N TYR A 381 12.78 3.28 2.92
CA TYR A 381 12.37 2.34 1.87
C TYR A 381 12.26 0.89 2.34
N VAL A 382 12.85 0.56 3.49
CA VAL A 382 12.77 -0.76 4.13
C VAL A 382 11.45 -0.91 4.91
N CYS A 383 10.97 0.18 5.51
CA CYS A 383 9.68 0.25 6.19
C CYS A 383 8.50 -0.10 5.26
N PRO A 384 7.36 -0.50 5.81
CA PRO A 384 6.12 -0.62 5.05
C PRO A 384 5.79 0.67 4.29
N PRO A 385 5.04 0.62 3.17
CA PRO A 385 4.55 1.81 2.50
C PRO A 385 3.76 2.71 3.44
N VAL A 386 3.61 3.98 3.09
CA VAL A 386 2.81 4.93 3.87
C VAL A 386 1.38 4.41 4.01
N SER A 387 0.85 4.40 5.22
CA SER A 387 -0.50 3.96 5.55
C SER A 387 -1.51 5.11 5.46
N ALA A 388 -2.80 4.78 5.48
CA ALA A 388 -3.87 5.78 5.53
C ALA A 388 -3.77 6.65 6.80
N CYS A 389 -3.44 6.05 7.95
CA CYS A 389 -3.22 6.77 9.21
C CYS A 389 -2.12 7.83 9.08
N GLU A 390 -0.99 7.48 8.45
CA GLU A 390 0.13 8.40 8.24
C GLU A 390 -0.21 9.51 7.23
N LEU A 391 -1.07 9.25 6.25
CA LEU A 391 -1.57 10.31 5.34
C LEU A 391 -2.52 11.27 6.06
N MET A 392 -3.35 10.77 6.97
CA MET A 392 -4.24 11.61 7.78
C MET A 392 -3.50 12.45 8.82
N ARG A 393 -2.38 11.94 9.34
CA ARG A 393 -1.57 12.58 10.40
C ARG A 393 -0.09 12.59 10.02
N PRO A 394 0.29 13.34 8.96
CA PRO A 394 1.68 13.39 8.46
C PRO A 394 2.65 14.04 9.46
N ASP A 395 2.14 14.73 10.47
CA ASP A 395 2.85 15.35 11.58
C ASP A 395 3.32 14.33 12.64
N LEU A 396 2.66 13.16 12.73
CA LEU A 396 3.00 12.15 13.72
C LEU A 396 4.07 11.18 13.25
N LYS A 397 5.00 10.87 14.17
CA LYS A 397 5.97 9.78 13.98
C LYS A 397 5.31 8.46 14.35
N MET A 398 4.79 7.73 13.38
CA MET A 398 4.12 6.44 13.58
C MET A 398 5.08 5.25 13.44
N CYS A 399 6.15 5.22 14.23
CA CYS A 399 7.08 4.08 14.28
C CYS A 399 7.85 4.03 15.60
N ASN A 400 8.40 2.86 15.94
CA ASN A 400 9.24 2.59 17.11
C ASN A 400 10.73 2.45 16.73
N LEU A 401 11.17 3.14 15.67
CA LEU A 401 12.55 3.15 15.26
C LEU A 401 13.31 4.29 15.97
N ASN A 402 14.33 3.93 16.74
CA ASN A 402 15.29 4.87 17.31
C ASN A 402 16.42 5.07 16.29
N VAL A 403 16.32 6.11 15.48
CA VAL A 403 17.29 6.47 14.44
C VAL A 403 17.71 7.92 14.61
#